data_a05bcde05a09b30b47d7f332f1b8bcfb
#
_entry.id   a05bcde05a09b30b47d7f332f1b8bcfb
#
_cell.length_a   1.000
_cell.length_b   1.000
_cell.length_c   1.000
_cell.angle_alpha   90.00
_cell.angle_beta   90.00
_cell.angle_gamma   90.00
#
_symmetry.space_group_name_H-M   'P 1'
#
loop_
_entity.id
_entity.type
_entity.pdbx_description
1 polymer ?
#
loop_
_entity_poly.entity_id
_entity_poly.type
_entity_poly.pdbx_seq_one_letter_code
_entity_poly.pdbx_strand_id
1 'polypeptide(L)'
;MQQLHLLIVQVRQHFLQHRLDDSVFHGHTPFQENGKQWQFLNIAPATVGRWGSDGNDNLEQQALAIFQQEFLREGELPDGWTSGSLLDIANYLNGLAMQKFRPADGESGLPVLKIKELRQGSCDASSELCSPSIKPEYIVHDGDVIFSWSGSLLVDLWCGGTCGLNQHLFKVTSDKYHKWFYYAWTAHHLARFVAIAADKATTMGHIKREELAKAEVVIPDAASMERIGGILQPMYDLIISNRIENRKLAALRDTLLPQLMSGELDVSDLT
;
A
#
# COMPACT_ATOMS: atom_id res chain seq x y z
N MET A 1 8.12 -10.09 32.06
CA MET A 1 6.99 -10.92 32.54
C MET A 1 5.65 -10.29 32.27
N GLN A 2 5.29 -9.13 32.81
CA GLN A 2 3.99 -8.46 32.53
C GLN A 2 3.73 -8.14 31.04
N GLN A 3 4.74 -7.73 30.29
CA GLN A 3 4.61 -7.42 28.86
C GLN A 3 4.32 -8.67 28.01
N LEU A 4 4.87 -9.82 28.38
CA LEU A 4 4.64 -11.09 27.66
C LEU A 4 3.21 -11.61 27.90
N HIS A 5 2.72 -11.47 29.12
CA HIS A 5 1.33 -11.83 29.46
C HIS A 5 0.31 -10.97 28.71
N LEU A 6 0.56 -9.65 28.63
CA LEU A 6 -0.29 -8.71 27.86
C LEU A 6 -0.33 -9.08 26.37
N LEU A 7 0.82 -9.49 25.82
CA LEU A 7 0.97 -9.88 24.43
C LEU A 7 0.21 -11.17 24.10
N ILE A 8 0.32 -12.20 24.96
CA ILE A 8 -0.41 -13.48 24.77
C ILE A 8 -1.93 -13.23 24.86
N VAL A 9 -2.37 -12.36 25.76
CA VAL A 9 -3.78 -11.96 25.88
C VAL A 9 -4.23 -11.19 24.63
N GLN A 10 -3.42 -10.26 24.10
CA GLN A 10 -3.75 -9.52 22.89
C GLN A 10 -3.80 -10.42 21.64
N VAL A 11 -2.82 -11.31 21.47
CA VAL A 11 -2.82 -12.30 20.38
C VAL A 11 -4.04 -13.21 20.49
N ARG A 12 -4.38 -13.69 21.68
CA ARG A 12 -5.56 -14.52 21.90
C ARG A 12 -6.87 -13.77 21.66
N GLN A 13 -6.99 -12.51 22.06
CA GLN A 13 -8.15 -11.68 21.79
C GLN A 13 -8.29 -11.38 20.30
N HIS A 14 -7.19 -11.09 19.61
CA HIS A 14 -7.18 -10.88 18.16
C HIS A 14 -7.64 -12.14 17.40
N PHE A 15 -7.12 -13.32 17.75
CA PHE A 15 -7.57 -14.60 17.18
C PHE A 15 -9.04 -14.94 17.47
N LEU A 16 -9.55 -14.56 18.64
CA LEU A 16 -10.96 -14.81 18.99
C LEU A 16 -11.89 -13.84 18.28
N GLN A 17 -11.48 -12.59 18.08
CA GLN A 17 -12.26 -11.56 17.40
C GLN A 17 -12.43 -11.86 15.91
N HIS A 18 -11.37 -12.39 15.25
CA HIS A 18 -11.45 -12.81 13.84
C HIS A 18 -12.20 -14.15 13.62
N ARG A 19 -12.34 -14.97 14.66
CA ARG A 19 -13.09 -16.24 14.54
C ARG A 19 -14.62 -16.09 14.66
N LEU A 20 -15.09 -14.94 15.12
CA LEU A 20 -16.53 -14.68 15.28
C LEU A 20 -17.19 -14.12 14.01
N ASP A 21 -16.39 -13.66 13.01
CA ASP A 21 -16.91 -13.12 11.76
C ASP A 21 -17.12 -14.17 10.64
N ASP A 22 -16.59 -15.38 10.79
CA ASP A 22 -16.76 -16.46 9.79
C ASP A 22 -18.19 -17.03 9.69
N SER A 23 -19.13 -16.62 10.55
CA SER A 23 -20.47 -17.19 10.59
C SER A 23 -21.54 -16.40 9.83
N VAL A 24 -21.24 -15.25 9.24
CA VAL A 24 -22.25 -14.34 8.66
C VAL A 24 -22.31 -14.35 7.12
N PHE A 25 -21.32 -14.88 6.42
CA PHE A 25 -21.33 -14.87 4.94
C PHE A 25 -21.16 -16.24 4.29
N HIS A 26 -22.16 -17.12 4.47
CA HIS A 26 -22.44 -18.22 3.54
C HIS A 26 -23.73 -17.93 2.80
N GLY A 27 -23.62 -17.32 1.65
CA GLY A 27 -24.74 -17.08 0.74
C GLY A 27 -24.27 -16.68 -0.64
N HIS A 28 -23.75 -17.66 -1.42
CA HIS A 28 -23.55 -17.47 -2.85
C HIS A 28 -24.92 -17.40 -3.54
N THR A 29 -25.33 -16.23 -4.00
CA THR A 29 -26.23 -16.10 -5.14
C THR A 29 -25.68 -15.03 -6.08
N PRO A 30 -25.50 -15.34 -7.37
CA PRO A 30 -25.14 -14.33 -8.36
C PRO A 30 -26.31 -13.37 -8.52
N PHE A 31 -26.07 -12.10 -8.27
CA PHE A 31 -27.05 -11.07 -8.49
C PHE A 31 -27.18 -10.87 -10.01
N GLN A 32 -28.29 -11.29 -10.59
CA GLN A 32 -28.67 -10.96 -11.96
C GLN A 32 -29.70 -9.83 -11.89
N GLU A 33 -29.31 -8.66 -12.37
CA GLU A 33 -30.26 -7.60 -12.67
C GLU A 33 -30.12 -7.19 -14.14
N ASN A 34 -31.24 -7.28 -14.85
CA ASN A 34 -31.43 -6.81 -16.24
C ASN A 34 -30.58 -7.43 -17.34
N GLY A 35 -30.27 -8.74 -17.28
CA GLY A 35 -29.79 -9.49 -18.47
C GLY A 35 -28.38 -9.12 -18.99
N LYS A 36 -27.62 -8.32 -18.30
CA LYS A 36 -26.22 -7.99 -18.62
C LYS A 36 -25.28 -8.80 -17.77
N GLN A 37 -24.54 -9.67 -18.43
CA GLN A 37 -23.46 -10.45 -17.84
C GLN A 37 -22.25 -9.54 -17.69
N TRP A 38 -21.92 -9.14 -16.45
CA TRP A 38 -20.72 -8.37 -16.15
C TRP A 38 -19.50 -9.26 -16.32
N GLN A 39 -18.70 -9.05 -17.36
CA GLN A 39 -17.35 -9.59 -17.42
C GLN A 39 -16.50 -8.80 -16.43
N PHE A 40 -16.28 -9.38 -15.24
CA PHE A 40 -15.22 -8.94 -14.37
C PHE A 40 -13.90 -9.11 -15.12
N LEU A 41 -13.32 -8.01 -15.57
CA LEU A 41 -11.90 -7.99 -15.90
C LEU A 41 -11.19 -8.39 -14.61
N ASN A 42 -10.74 -9.63 -14.56
CA ASN A 42 -9.83 -10.16 -13.56
C ASN A 42 -8.53 -9.35 -13.67
N ILE A 43 -8.50 -8.15 -13.09
CA ILE A 43 -7.26 -7.52 -12.69
C ILE A 43 -6.88 -8.27 -11.42
N ALA A 44 -6.23 -9.43 -11.63
CA ALA A 44 -5.54 -10.08 -10.53
C ALA A 44 -4.64 -9.01 -9.88
N PRO A 45 -4.71 -8.78 -8.57
CA PRO A 45 -3.76 -7.91 -7.92
C PRO A 45 -2.38 -8.48 -8.22
N ALA A 46 -1.53 -7.69 -8.90
CA ALA A 46 -0.16 -8.04 -9.21
C ALA A 46 0.71 -8.00 -7.94
N THR A 47 0.27 -8.69 -6.90
CA THR A 47 0.95 -8.87 -5.62
C THR A 47 1.04 -10.35 -5.31
N VAL A 48 1.74 -11.09 -6.21
CA VAL A 48 2.24 -12.41 -5.83
C VAL A 48 3.34 -12.19 -4.80
N GLY A 49 3.10 -12.55 -3.55
CA GLY A 49 4.15 -12.72 -2.56
C GLY A 49 4.04 -11.96 -1.25
N ARG A 50 2.91 -11.32 -0.94
CA ARG A 50 2.71 -10.80 0.42
C ARG A 50 1.85 -11.78 1.20
N TRP A 51 2.34 -12.25 2.34
CA TRP A 51 1.54 -12.92 3.36
C TRP A 51 0.55 -11.87 3.92
N GLY A 52 -0.50 -11.58 3.16
CA GLY A 52 -1.63 -10.78 3.58
C GLY A 52 -2.48 -11.65 4.47
N SER A 53 -2.86 -11.15 5.63
CA SER A 53 -3.98 -11.76 6.34
C SER A 53 -5.23 -11.60 5.45
N ASP A 54 -6.05 -12.64 5.33
CA ASP A 54 -7.31 -12.65 4.54
C ASP A 54 -8.18 -11.41 4.79
N GLY A 55 -8.04 -10.78 5.98
CA GLY A 55 -8.73 -9.56 6.37
C GLY A 55 -8.30 -8.30 5.60
N ASN A 56 -7.01 -8.10 5.32
CA ASN A 56 -6.56 -6.93 4.55
C ASN A 56 -6.92 -7.06 3.08
N ASP A 57 -6.81 -8.26 2.50
CA ASP A 57 -7.19 -8.50 1.11
C ASP A 57 -8.68 -8.21 0.90
N ASN A 58 -9.52 -8.56 1.87
CA ASN A 58 -10.95 -8.25 1.85
C ASN A 58 -11.21 -6.74 1.94
N LEU A 59 -10.54 -6.01 2.84
CA LEU A 59 -10.67 -4.55 2.94
C LEU A 59 -10.22 -3.84 1.66
N GLU A 60 -9.12 -4.27 1.04
CA GLU A 60 -8.62 -3.74 -0.22
C GLU A 60 -9.61 -3.97 -1.37
N GLN A 61 -10.21 -5.17 -1.45
CA GLN A 61 -11.23 -5.49 -2.44
C GLN A 61 -12.51 -4.66 -2.23
N GLN A 62 -12.97 -4.48 -0.99
CA GLN A 62 -14.13 -3.64 -0.69
C GLN A 62 -13.84 -2.18 -1.03
N ALA A 63 -12.68 -1.63 -0.65
CA ALA A 63 -12.30 -0.25 -0.97
C ALA A 63 -12.24 -0.03 -2.49
N LEU A 64 -11.67 -1.00 -3.24
CA LEU A 64 -11.64 -0.97 -4.70
C LEU A 64 -13.06 -1.00 -5.31
N ALA A 65 -13.95 -1.86 -4.80
CA ALA A 65 -15.33 -1.94 -5.29
C ALA A 65 -16.09 -0.63 -5.06
N ILE A 66 -15.94 0.00 -3.89
CA ILE A 66 -16.54 1.31 -3.60
C ILE A 66 -15.95 2.37 -4.53
N PHE A 67 -14.64 2.40 -4.71
CA PHE A 67 -13.99 3.32 -5.64
C PHE A 67 -14.54 3.17 -7.06
N GLN A 68 -14.64 1.94 -7.57
CA GLN A 68 -15.19 1.66 -8.89
C GLN A 68 -16.65 2.11 -9.02
N GLN A 69 -17.45 1.82 -8.00
CA GLN A 69 -18.86 2.22 -7.97
C GLN A 69 -19.04 3.73 -7.97
N GLU A 70 -18.21 4.47 -7.24
CA GLU A 70 -18.33 5.93 -7.12
C GLU A 70 -17.75 6.68 -8.32
N PHE A 71 -16.59 6.23 -8.86
CA PHE A 71 -15.79 7.01 -9.80
C PHE A 71 -15.77 6.49 -11.24
N LEU A 72 -16.06 5.19 -11.45
CA LEU A 72 -15.94 4.55 -12.78
C LEU A 72 -17.31 4.25 -13.40
N ARG A 73 -18.29 5.10 -13.13
CA ARG A 73 -19.63 4.98 -13.72
C ARG A 73 -19.61 5.42 -15.18
N GLU A 74 -20.36 4.69 -16.01
CA GLU A 74 -20.65 5.14 -17.37
C GLU A 74 -21.67 6.28 -17.33
N GLY A 75 -21.47 7.31 -18.13
CA GLY A 75 -22.40 8.42 -18.27
C GLY A 75 -21.78 9.80 -18.05
N GLU A 76 -22.62 10.80 -17.92
CA GLU A 76 -22.18 12.17 -17.63
C GLU A 76 -21.72 12.29 -16.17
N LEU A 77 -20.75 13.18 -15.93
CA LEU A 77 -20.29 13.48 -14.58
C LEU A 77 -21.46 14.05 -13.75
N PRO A 78 -21.57 13.68 -12.47
CA PRO A 78 -22.53 14.30 -11.58
C PRO A 78 -22.33 15.82 -11.50
N ASP A 79 -23.40 16.54 -11.20
CA ASP A 79 -23.34 18.00 -11.02
C ASP A 79 -22.30 18.39 -9.97
N GLY A 80 -21.49 19.38 -10.30
CA GLY A 80 -20.42 19.87 -9.42
C GLY A 80 -19.11 19.04 -9.45
N TRP A 81 -19.12 17.89 -10.12
CA TRP A 81 -17.89 17.12 -10.31
C TRP A 81 -17.10 17.65 -11.50
N THR A 82 -15.77 17.52 -11.45
CA THR A 82 -14.88 18.02 -12.51
C THR A 82 -13.89 16.94 -12.95
N SER A 83 -13.35 17.09 -14.15
CA SER A 83 -12.25 16.27 -14.65
C SER A 83 -10.91 16.95 -14.41
N GLY A 84 -9.90 16.17 -14.13
CA GLY A 84 -8.51 16.60 -13.99
C GLY A 84 -7.57 15.47 -14.37
N SER A 85 -6.33 15.56 -13.93
CA SER A 85 -5.28 14.55 -14.11
C SER A 85 -4.68 14.14 -12.77
N LEU A 86 -3.87 13.08 -12.78
CA LEU A 86 -3.11 12.69 -11.59
C LEU A 86 -2.23 13.83 -11.04
N LEU A 87 -1.70 14.70 -11.91
CA LEU A 87 -0.89 15.83 -11.48
C LEU A 87 -1.70 16.98 -10.85
N ASP A 88 -3.02 17.03 -11.07
CA ASP A 88 -3.91 17.99 -10.44
C ASP A 88 -4.29 17.60 -9.02
N ILE A 89 -4.21 16.31 -8.71
CA ILE A 89 -4.60 15.79 -7.39
C ILE A 89 -3.42 15.43 -6.49
N ALA A 90 -2.21 15.23 -7.05
CA ALA A 90 -1.03 14.82 -6.27
C ALA A 90 0.29 15.30 -6.87
N ASN A 91 1.28 15.41 -5.98
CA ASN A 91 2.67 15.64 -6.33
C ASN A 91 3.41 14.28 -6.37
N TYR A 92 4.18 14.07 -7.44
CA TYR A 92 5.00 12.88 -7.66
C TYR A 92 6.47 13.26 -7.51
N LEU A 93 7.00 13.12 -6.30
CA LEU A 93 8.41 13.41 -5.99
C LEU A 93 9.28 12.23 -6.40
N ASN A 94 10.16 12.44 -7.37
CA ASN A 94 11.13 11.42 -7.77
C ASN A 94 12.24 11.30 -6.72
N GLY A 95 12.59 10.05 -6.35
CA GLY A 95 13.65 9.80 -5.39
C GLY A 95 15.06 10.14 -5.88
N LEU A 96 16.05 9.85 -5.06
CA LEU A 96 17.45 10.18 -5.27
C LEU A 96 18.27 8.98 -5.76
N ALA A 97 19.35 9.26 -6.48
CA ALA A 97 20.40 8.31 -6.80
C ALA A 97 21.19 7.98 -5.51
N MET A 98 20.67 7.07 -4.69
CA MET A 98 21.11 6.82 -3.32
C MET A 98 22.57 6.37 -3.20
N GLN A 99 23.19 5.89 -4.29
CA GLN A 99 24.63 5.63 -4.33
C GLN A 99 25.50 6.88 -4.08
N LYS A 100 24.93 8.09 -4.26
CA LYS A 100 25.58 9.39 -3.98
C LYS A 100 25.39 9.88 -2.54
N PHE A 101 24.56 9.19 -1.77
CA PHE A 101 24.17 9.55 -0.41
C PHE A 101 24.47 8.41 0.55
N ARG A 102 25.68 7.85 0.50
CA ARG A 102 26.11 6.78 1.42
C ARG A 102 26.26 7.32 2.84
N PRO A 103 26.03 6.49 3.87
CA PRO A 103 26.32 6.88 5.24
C PRO A 103 27.80 7.24 5.40
N ALA A 104 28.10 8.22 6.25
CA ALA A 104 29.47 8.53 6.66
C ALA A 104 30.01 7.40 7.58
N ASP A 105 31.33 7.40 7.79
CA ASP A 105 31.97 6.45 8.70
C ASP A 105 31.41 6.60 10.11
N GLY A 106 30.86 5.49 10.65
CA GLY A 106 30.23 5.47 11.97
C GLY A 106 28.79 5.98 12.00
N GLU A 107 28.23 6.43 10.87
CA GLU A 107 26.81 6.83 10.79
C GLU A 107 25.89 5.61 10.65
N SER A 108 24.85 5.54 11.49
CA SER A 108 23.80 4.54 11.32
C SER A 108 22.95 4.88 10.09
N GLY A 109 23.08 4.10 9.03
CA GLY A 109 22.36 4.33 7.76
C GLY A 109 20.89 3.98 7.82
N LEU A 110 20.10 4.62 6.94
CA LEU A 110 18.73 4.22 6.63
C LEU A 110 18.74 3.21 5.47
N PRO A 111 17.89 2.15 5.51
CA PRO A 111 17.73 1.28 4.35
C PRO A 111 17.16 2.05 3.15
N VAL A 112 17.60 1.68 1.96
CA VAL A 112 17.12 2.28 0.72
C VAL A 112 15.94 1.51 0.19
N LEU A 113 14.81 2.20 0.02
CA LEU A 113 13.62 1.68 -0.65
C LEU A 113 13.83 1.67 -2.15
N LYS A 114 14.00 0.49 -2.74
CA LYS A 114 14.02 0.22 -4.17
C LYS A 114 12.78 -0.57 -4.57
N ILE A 115 12.68 -0.93 -5.85
CA ILE A 115 11.56 -1.74 -6.38
C ILE A 115 11.48 -3.12 -5.71
N LYS A 116 12.64 -3.73 -5.37
CA LYS A 116 12.70 -5.00 -4.64
C LYS A 116 12.02 -4.90 -3.28
N GLU A 117 12.44 -3.92 -2.48
CA GLU A 117 11.92 -3.69 -1.13
C GLU A 117 10.43 -3.29 -1.17
N LEU A 118 10.03 -2.45 -2.14
CA LEU A 118 8.63 -2.08 -2.32
C LEU A 118 7.76 -3.31 -2.62
N ARG A 119 8.22 -4.20 -3.51
CA ARG A 119 7.52 -5.44 -3.82
C ARG A 119 7.50 -6.43 -2.64
N GLN A 120 8.58 -6.51 -1.90
CA GLN A 120 8.71 -7.35 -0.72
C GLN A 120 7.88 -6.80 0.46
N GLY A 121 7.64 -5.46 0.47
CA GLY A 121 6.92 -4.75 1.53
C GLY A 121 7.74 -4.51 2.80
N SER A 122 9.03 -4.79 2.75
CA SER A 122 9.98 -4.60 3.85
C SER A 122 11.41 -4.43 3.34
N CYS A 123 12.24 -3.74 4.12
CA CYS A 123 13.69 -3.80 3.98
C CYS A 123 14.26 -4.94 4.81
N ASP A 124 15.39 -5.49 4.39
CA ASP A 124 16.11 -6.57 5.07
C ASP A 124 17.61 -6.24 5.20
N ALA A 125 18.39 -7.15 5.80
CA ALA A 125 19.82 -6.97 5.99
C ALA A 125 20.62 -6.84 4.68
N SER A 126 20.05 -7.20 3.53
CA SER A 126 20.65 -7.06 2.20
C SER A 126 20.32 -5.71 1.53
N SER A 127 19.42 -4.91 2.12
CA SER A 127 19.06 -3.61 1.60
C SER A 127 20.25 -2.65 1.71
N GLU A 128 20.51 -1.89 0.63
CA GLU A 128 21.55 -0.88 0.67
C GLU A 128 21.19 0.21 1.70
N LEU A 129 22.23 0.85 2.25
CA LEU A 129 22.06 1.94 3.20
C LEU A 129 22.38 3.30 2.56
N CYS A 130 21.63 4.33 2.98
CA CYS A 130 21.89 5.73 2.70
C CYS A 130 22.03 6.53 4.00
N SER A 131 22.63 7.73 3.90
CA SER A 131 22.72 8.64 5.04
C SER A 131 21.33 9.08 5.52
N PRO A 132 21.06 9.11 6.82
CA PRO A 132 19.85 9.70 7.38
C PRO A 132 19.78 11.23 7.24
N SER A 133 20.89 11.88 6.85
CA SER A 133 21.00 13.33 6.66
C SER A 133 20.51 13.81 5.29
N ILE A 134 19.88 12.94 4.48
CA ILE A 134 19.17 13.33 3.26
C ILE A 134 17.98 14.24 3.63
N LYS A 135 17.54 15.08 2.67
CA LYS A 135 16.40 15.96 2.92
C LYS A 135 15.16 15.15 3.32
N PRO A 136 14.35 15.64 4.31
CA PRO A 136 13.19 14.92 4.86
C PRO A 136 12.17 14.48 3.81
N GLU A 137 12.01 15.20 2.73
CA GLU A 137 11.10 14.87 1.63
C GLU A 137 11.42 13.52 0.96
N TYR A 138 12.71 13.10 0.99
CA TYR A 138 13.18 11.82 0.44
C TYR A 138 13.22 10.69 1.47
N ILE A 139 12.81 10.97 2.70
CA ILE A 139 12.61 9.94 3.72
C ILE A 139 11.18 9.42 3.60
N VAL A 140 11.06 8.12 3.49
CA VAL A 140 9.78 7.41 3.41
C VAL A 140 9.43 6.87 4.78
N HIS A 141 8.16 6.97 5.14
CA HIS A 141 7.60 6.49 6.40
C HIS A 141 6.43 5.54 6.14
N ASP A 142 6.03 4.82 7.19
CA ASP A 142 4.84 3.97 7.14
C ASP A 142 3.60 4.78 6.72
N GLY A 143 2.84 4.22 5.80
CA GLY A 143 1.65 4.84 5.23
C GLY A 143 1.92 5.80 4.05
N ASP A 144 3.17 6.01 3.63
CA ASP A 144 3.44 6.78 2.41
C ASP A 144 3.02 6.00 1.16
N VAL A 145 2.45 6.73 0.18
CA VAL A 145 2.12 6.17 -1.14
C VAL A 145 3.36 6.20 -2.01
N ILE A 146 3.77 5.01 -2.48
CA ILE A 146 4.95 4.84 -3.32
C ILE A 146 4.54 4.27 -4.67
N PHE A 147 5.04 4.87 -5.73
CA PHE A 147 4.84 4.42 -7.11
C PHE A 147 6.17 4.12 -7.79
N SER A 148 6.37 2.86 -8.18
CA SER A 148 7.48 2.46 -9.05
C SER A 148 7.15 2.78 -10.50
N TRP A 149 7.90 3.70 -11.12
CA TRP A 149 7.65 4.19 -12.49
C TRP A 149 8.58 3.58 -13.54
N SER A 150 9.50 2.71 -13.15
CA SER A 150 10.45 2.06 -14.06
C SER A 150 10.61 0.57 -13.72
N GLY A 151 10.98 -0.23 -14.70
CA GLY A 151 11.11 -1.67 -14.54
C GLY A 151 9.77 -2.32 -14.22
N SER A 152 9.60 -2.87 -13.02
CA SER A 152 8.32 -3.40 -12.56
C SER A 152 7.49 -2.28 -11.92
N LEU A 153 6.46 -1.84 -12.64
CA LEU A 153 5.55 -0.81 -12.14
C LEU A 153 4.67 -1.37 -11.03
N LEU A 154 4.57 -0.61 -9.95
CA LEU A 154 3.84 -0.99 -8.73
C LEU A 154 3.43 0.26 -7.98
N VAL A 155 2.22 0.30 -7.46
CA VAL A 155 1.73 1.32 -6.52
C VAL A 155 1.40 0.63 -5.21
N ASP A 156 1.92 1.13 -4.09
CA ASP A 156 1.62 0.55 -2.78
C ASP A 156 1.64 1.61 -1.66
N LEU A 157 0.95 1.30 -0.56
CA LEU A 157 1.06 1.97 0.72
C LEU A 157 2.23 1.33 1.48
N TRP A 158 3.33 2.06 1.60
CA TRP A 158 4.52 1.53 2.28
C TRP A 158 4.26 1.33 3.77
N CYS A 159 4.60 0.15 4.29
CA CYS A 159 4.48 -0.17 5.71
C CYS A 159 5.71 -0.92 6.24
N GLY A 160 6.85 -0.77 5.55
CA GLY A 160 8.11 -1.45 5.86
C GLY A 160 9.08 -0.66 6.76
N GLY A 161 8.63 0.45 7.35
CA GLY A 161 9.45 1.31 8.22
C GLY A 161 10.12 2.47 7.49
N THR A 162 10.96 3.20 8.21
CA THR A 162 11.65 4.39 7.68
C THR A 162 12.77 3.99 6.74
N CYS A 163 12.81 4.60 5.53
CA CYS A 163 13.83 4.32 4.52
C CYS A 163 14.07 5.52 3.58
N GLY A 164 15.14 5.48 2.80
CA GLY A 164 15.46 6.50 1.80
C GLY A 164 14.85 6.15 0.42
N LEU A 165 14.24 7.11 -0.25
CA LEU A 165 13.53 6.97 -1.51
C LEU A 165 14.48 6.89 -2.71
N ASN A 166 14.56 5.74 -3.39
CA ASN A 166 15.41 5.55 -4.57
C ASN A 166 14.86 6.24 -5.82
N GLN A 167 15.75 6.64 -6.74
CA GLN A 167 15.46 7.37 -7.98
C GLN A 167 14.44 6.69 -8.93
N HIS A 168 14.16 5.40 -8.77
CA HIS A 168 13.20 4.66 -9.60
C HIS A 168 11.78 4.63 -9.02
N LEU A 169 11.57 5.37 -7.93
CA LEU A 169 10.30 5.46 -7.22
C LEU A 169 9.85 6.91 -7.11
N PHE A 170 8.55 7.11 -7.15
CA PHE A 170 7.92 8.34 -6.71
C PHE A 170 7.34 8.16 -5.30
N LYS A 171 7.53 9.16 -4.44
CA LYS A 171 6.68 9.40 -3.27
C LYS A 171 5.54 10.29 -3.72
N VAL A 172 4.31 9.82 -3.53
CA VAL A 172 3.10 10.52 -3.96
C VAL A 172 2.47 11.19 -2.76
N THR A 173 2.28 12.50 -2.83
CA THR A 173 1.72 13.32 -1.75
C THR A 173 0.70 14.30 -2.29
N SER A 174 -0.16 14.83 -1.43
CA SER A 174 -1.07 15.93 -1.76
C SER A 174 -1.29 16.80 -0.55
N ASP A 175 -1.32 18.11 -0.77
CA ASP A 175 -1.72 19.09 0.25
C ASP A 175 -3.24 19.34 0.22
N LYS A 176 -3.93 18.83 -0.80
CA LYS A 176 -5.32 19.13 -1.13
C LYS A 176 -6.27 17.97 -0.87
N TYR A 177 -5.79 16.74 -1.09
CA TYR A 177 -6.61 15.54 -1.07
C TYR A 177 -6.08 14.52 -0.08
N HIS A 178 -6.99 13.76 0.51
CA HIS A 178 -6.65 12.66 1.41
C HIS A 178 -5.94 11.54 0.66
N LYS A 179 -5.12 10.79 1.38
CA LYS A 179 -4.26 9.71 0.88
C LYS A 179 -5.02 8.67 0.05
N TRP A 180 -6.17 8.24 0.52
CA TRP A 180 -7.00 7.26 -0.17
C TRP A 180 -7.32 7.67 -1.60
N PHE A 181 -7.56 8.96 -1.85
CA PHE A 181 -8.00 9.47 -3.14
C PHE A 181 -6.89 9.39 -4.20
N TYR A 182 -5.72 9.96 -3.92
CA TYR A 182 -4.62 9.90 -4.89
C TYR A 182 -3.97 8.52 -4.98
N TYR A 183 -4.02 7.70 -3.91
CA TYR A 183 -3.61 6.30 -3.97
C TYR A 183 -4.51 5.51 -4.92
N ALA A 184 -5.83 5.55 -4.72
CA ALA A 184 -6.80 4.80 -5.52
C ALA A 184 -6.72 5.18 -7.02
N TRP A 185 -6.62 6.47 -7.33
CA TRP A 185 -6.47 6.93 -8.71
C TRP A 185 -5.13 6.52 -9.34
N THR A 186 -4.02 6.59 -8.60
CA THR A 186 -2.72 6.14 -9.10
C THR A 186 -2.74 4.63 -9.36
N ALA A 187 -3.35 3.85 -8.46
CA ALA A 187 -3.51 2.41 -8.60
C ALA A 187 -4.44 2.04 -9.76
N HIS A 188 -5.53 2.80 -9.97
CA HIS A 188 -6.44 2.61 -11.11
C HIS A 188 -5.71 2.70 -12.45
N HIS A 189 -4.82 3.66 -12.61
CA HIS A 189 -4.06 3.84 -13.86
C HIS A 189 -2.88 2.89 -14.03
N LEU A 190 -2.56 2.05 -13.04
CA LEU A 190 -1.37 1.18 -13.09
C LEU A 190 -1.37 0.25 -14.30
N ALA A 191 -2.50 -0.38 -14.62
CA ALA A 191 -2.61 -1.29 -15.77
C ALA A 191 -2.31 -0.58 -17.10
N ARG A 192 -2.82 0.64 -17.28
CA ARG A 192 -2.52 1.50 -18.43
C ARG A 192 -1.02 1.83 -18.49
N PHE A 193 -0.42 2.19 -17.38
CA PHE A 193 1.01 2.49 -17.31
C PHE A 193 1.88 1.27 -17.63
N VAL A 194 1.50 0.08 -17.16
CA VAL A 194 2.17 -1.18 -17.49
C VAL A 194 2.12 -1.43 -19.01
N ALA A 195 0.96 -1.25 -19.64
CA ALA A 195 0.82 -1.40 -21.10
C ALA A 195 1.71 -0.42 -21.87
N ILE A 196 1.74 0.87 -21.47
CA ILE A 196 2.61 1.89 -22.09
C ILE A 196 4.10 1.55 -21.93
N ALA A 197 4.50 1.04 -20.75
CA ALA A 197 5.88 0.65 -20.50
C ALA A 197 6.29 -0.57 -21.33
N ALA A 198 5.40 -1.53 -21.52
CA ALA A 198 5.62 -2.72 -22.34
C ALA A 198 5.79 -2.39 -23.83
N ASP A 199 5.01 -1.46 -24.37
CA ASP A 199 5.07 -1.04 -25.76
C ASP A 199 6.40 -0.31 -26.12
N LYS A 200 7.04 0.32 -25.14
CA LYS A 200 8.31 1.05 -25.29
C LYS A 200 9.57 0.21 -25.03
N ALA A 201 9.47 -1.11 -24.96
CA ALA A 201 10.51 -2.03 -24.45
C ALA A 201 11.66 -2.31 -25.45
N THR A 202 12.41 -1.29 -25.85
CA THR A 202 13.80 -1.48 -26.35
C THR A 202 14.85 -1.23 -25.26
N THR A 203 14.47 -0.62 -24.14
CA THR A 203 15.26 -0.37 -22.92
C THR A 203 14.30 -0.34 -21.74
N MET A 204 14.74 -0.59 -20.51
CA MET A 204 13.90 -0.61 -19.29
C MET A 204 12.67 0.29 -19.43
N GLY A 205 11.47 -0.31 -19.61
CA GLY A 205 10.22 0.43 -19.76
C GLY A 205 10.02 1.38 -18.56
N HIS A 206 9.78 2.65 -18.85
CA HIS A 206 9.54 3.67 -17.82
C HIS A 206 8.39 4.59 -18.23
N ILE A 207 7.70 5.12 -17.23
CA ILE A 207 6.61 6.08 -17.42
C ILE A 207 7.17 7.49 -17.33
N LYS A 208 6.95 8.28 -18.37
CA LYS A 208 7.27 9.70 -18.36
C LYS A 208 6.19 10.47 -17.58
N ARG A 209 6.59 11.61 -16.99
CA ARG A 209 5.67 12.50 -16.26
C ARG A 209 4.48 12.97 -17.11
N GLU A 210 4.65 13.05 -18.43
CA GLU A 210 3.57 13.37 -19.38
C GLU A 210 2.41 12.35 -19.34
N GLU A 211 2.67 11.09 -19.03
CA GLU A 211 1.63 10.07 -18.93
C GLU A 211 0.79 10.22 -17.66
N LEU A 212 1.36 10.82 -16.58
CA LEU A 212 0.60 11.20 -15.40
C LEU A 212 -0.34 12.37 -15.70
N ALA A 213 0.09 13.32 -16.52
CA ALA A 213 -0.76 14.45 -16.96
C ALA A 213 -1.92 14.03 -17.88
N LYS A 214 -1.78 12.86 -18.58
CA LYS A 214 -2.83 12.30 -19.43
C LYS A 214 -3.71 11.28 -18.70
N ALA A 215 -3.42 10.99 -17.45
CA ALA A 215 -4.18 10.06 -16.64
C ALA A 215 -5.36 10.80 -16.02
N GLU A 216 -6.53 10.64 -16.63
CA GLU A 216 -7.75 11.34 -16.25
C GLU A 216 -8.24 10.93 -14.87
N VAL A 217 -8.68 11.89 -14.09
CA VAL A 217 -9.19 11.74 -12.73
C VAL A 217 -10.50 12.48 -12.63
N VAL A 218 -11.49 11.87 -12.05
CA VAL A 218 -12.75 12.52 -11.70
C VAL A 218 -12.65 13.07 -10.28
N ILE A 219 -12.91 14.35 -10.11
CA ILE A 219 -12.78 15.08 -8.85
C ILE A 219 -14.18 15.45 -8.38
N PRO A 220 -14.67 14.87 -7.26
CA PRO A 220 -15.98 15.17 -6.70
C PRO A 220 -16.06 16.59 -6.15
N ASP A 221 -17.29 17.07 -5.98
CA ASP A 221 -17.54 18.22 -5.13
C ASP A 221 -17.18 17.94 -3.65
N ALA A 222 -17.13 18.98 -2.84
CA ALA A 222 -16.70 18.87 -1.44
C ALA A 222 -17.60 17.93 -0.62
N ALA A 223 -18.91 17.95 -0.84
CA ALA A 223 -19.85 17.11 -0.10
C ALA A 223 -19.72 15.63 -0.46
N SER A 224 -19.55 15.32 -1.74
CA SER A 224 -19.30 13.96 -2.23
C SER A 224 -17.93 13.45 -1.77
N MET A 225 -16.90 14.31 -1.79
CA MET A 225 -15.56 13.97 -1.30
C MET A 225 -15.59 13.61 0.20
N GLU A 226 -16.33 14.38 1.01
CA GLU A 226 -16.49 14.09 2.44
C GLU A 226 -17.27 12.79 2.67
N ARG A 227 -18.38 12.57 1.96
CA ARG A 227 -19.18 11.35 2.05
C ARG A 227 -18.39 10.09 1.69
N ILE A 228 -17.72 10.11 0.54
CA ILE A 228 -16.93 8.98 0.05
C ILE A 228 -15.70 8.76 0.95
N GLY A 229 -15.04 9.85 1.32
CA GLY A 229 -13.90 9.84 2.23
C GLY A 229 -14.23 9.29 3.60
N GLY A 230 -15.44 9.58 4.12
CA GLY A 230 -15.92 9.02 5.39
C GLY A 230 -16.02 7.49 5.39
N ILE A 231 -16.09 6.86 4.21
CA ILE A 231 -16.08 5.40 4.06
C ILE A 231 -14.66 4.89 3.75
N LEU A 232 -14.00 5.46 2.75
CA LEU A 232 -12.72 4.94 2.25
C LEU A 232 -11.54 5.25 3.17
N GLN A 233 -11.49 6.44 3.80
CA GLN A 233 -10.38 6.82 4.66
C GLN A 233 -10.17 5.83 5.82
N PRO A 234 -11.21 5.47 6.63
CA PRO A 234 -11.04 4.50 7.71
C PRO A 234 -10.59 3.13 7.22
N MET A 235 -11.02 2.69 6.04
CA MET A 235 -10.60 1.41 5.46
C MET A 235 -9.10 1.41 5.15
N TYR A 236 -8.58 2.45 4.49
CA TYR A 236 -7.16 2.56 4.19
C TYR A 236 -6.31 2.76 5.45
N ASP A 237 -6.79 3.51 6.45
CA ASP A 237 -6.11 3.67 7.73
C ASP A 237 -6.00 2.33 8.47
N LEU A 238 -7.06 1.51 8.44
CA LEU A 238 -7.06 0.17 9.01
C LEU A 238 -6.09 -0.77 8.27
N ILE A 239 -6.08 -0.75 6.92
CA ILE A 239 -5.12 -1.51 6.10
C ILE A 239 -3.68 -1.18 6.49
N ILE A 240 -3.35 0.11 6.61
CA ILE A 240 -2.02 0.57 7.01
C ILE A 240 -1.70 0.09 8.44
N SER A 241 -2.62 0.28 9.38
CA SER A 241 -2.45 -0.15 10.78
C SER A 241 -2.18 -1.64 10.89
N ASN A 242 -3.00 -2.46 10.23
CA ASN A 242 -2.85 -3.92 10.22
C ASN A 242 -1.51 -4.36 9.61
N ARG A 243 -1.08 -3.73 8.52
CA ARG A 243 0.20 -4.05 7.88
C ARG A 243 1.39 -3.72 8.80
N ILE A 244 1.34 -2.59 9.51
CA ILE A 244 2.35 -2.19 10.49
C ILE A 244 2.38 -3.16 11.67
N GLU A 245 1.21 -3.54 12.19
CA GLU A 245 1.10 -4.48 13.30
C GLU A 245 1.61 -5.88 12.91
N ASN A 246 1.20 -6.39 11.75
CA ASN A 246 1.69 -7.67 11.22
C ASN A 246 3.21 -7.70 11.09
N ARG A 247 3.85 -6.61 10.63
CA ARG A 247 5.30 -6.49 10.58
C ARG A 247 5.92 -6.58 11.98
N LYS A 248 5.35 -5.88 12.98
CA LYS A 248 5.84 -5.91 14.37
C LYS A 248 5.70 -7.30 14.97
N LEU A 249 4.56 -7.96 14.76
CA LEU A 249 4.30 -9.31 15.25
C LEU A 249 5.23 -10.34 14.59
N ALA A 250 5.49 -10.21 13.28
CA ALA A 250 6.46 -11.07 12.58
C ALA A 250 7.87 -10.91 13.16
N ALA A 251 8.34 -9.68 13.36
CA ALA A 251 9.65 -9.42 13.95
C ALA A 251 9.76 -10.00 15.37
N LEU A 252 8.70 -9.87 16.17
CA LEU A 252 8.64 -10.42 17.52
C LEU A 252 8.66 -11.96 17.51
N ARG A 253 7.86 -12.60 16.66
CA ARG A 253 7.89 -14.05 16.44
C ARG A 253 9.29 -14.53 16.08
N ASP A 254 9.94 -13.89 15.13
CA ASP A 254 11.25 -14.29 14.63
C ASP A 254 12.36 -14.11 15.68
N THR A 255 12.15 -13.19 16.63
CA THR A 255 13.04 -13.01 17.79
C THR A 255 12.80 -14.06 18.88
N LEU A 256 11.53 -14.36 19.19
CA LEU A 256 11.17 -15.23 20.32
C LEU A 256 11.25 -16.73 19.96
N LEU A 257 10.92 -17.11 18.73
CA LEU A 257 10.85 -18.52 18.35
C LEU A 257 12.17 -19.27 18.54
N PRO A 258 13.34 -18.74 18.15
CA PRO A 258 14.61 -19.40 18.44
C PRO A 258 14.91 -19.59 19.94
N GLN A 259 14.55 -18.59 20.77
CA GLN A 259 14.76 -18.62 22.21
C GLN A 259 13.86 -19.65 22.91
N LEU A 260 12.62 -19.80 22.41
CA LEU A 260 11.71 -20.86 22.88
C LEU A 260 12.21 -22.24 22.47
N MET A 261 12.68 -22.39 21.23
CA MET A 261 13.18 -23.68 20.71
C MET A 261 14.47 -24.11 21.36
N SER A 262 15.34 -23.19 21.79
CA SER A 262 16.58 -23.47 22.50
C SER A 262 16.39 -23.72 23.99
N GLY A 263 15.20 -23.45 24.55
CA GLY A 263 14.94 -23.50 25.98
C GLY A 263 15.54 -22.33 26.78
N GLU A 264 16.06 -21.30 26.08
CA GLU A 264 16.53 -20.05 26.69
C GLU A 264 15.38 -19.25 27.31
N LEU A 265 14.20 -19.31 26.67
CA LEU A 265 12.96 -18.76 27.18
C LEU A 265 12.05 -19.89 27.66
N ASP A 266 11.86 -20.00 28.96
CA ASP A 266 10.93 -20.95 29.58
C ASP A 266 9.54 -20.29 29.74
N VAL A 267 8.51 -20.98 29.26
CA VAL A 267 7.10 -20.54 29.36
C VAL A 267 6.24 -21.47 30.20
N SER A 268 6.85 -22.42 30.93
CA SER A 268 6.15 -23.42 31.74
C SER A 268 5.23 -22.80 32.78
N ASP A 269 5.55 -21.60 33.29
CA ASP A 269 4.80 -20.87 34.31
C ASP A 269 3.65 -20.00 33.73
N LEU A 270 3.40 -20.06 32.41
CA LEU A 270 2.37 -19.25 31.74
C LEU A 270 1.03 -19.99 31.50
N THR A 271 0.85 -21.17 32.08
CA THR A 271 -0.39 -21.99 31.98
C THR A 271 -1.39 -21.68 33.08
#